data_b86f96b1fb062b7b70d986cb1b0d440a
#
_entry.id   b86f96b1fb062b7b70d986cb1b0d440a
#
_cell.length_a   1.000
_cell.length_b   1.000
_cell.length_c   1.000
_cell.angle_alpha   90.00
_cell.angle_beta   90.00
_cell.angle_gamma   90.00
#
_symmetry.space_group_name_H-M   'P 1'
#
loop_
_entity.id
_entity.type
_entity.pdbx_description
1 polymer ?
#
loop_
_entity_poly.entity_id
_entity_poly.type
_entity_poly.pdbx_seq_one_letter_code
_entity_poly.pdbx_strand_id
1 'polypeptide(L)'
;MEPLDLRAFVSEFLQKLGHDVESVEVSSGHRTVVAVQASDPSALLGPGGEHLRAINSIARRMVEKSHGEDAAAFLIDVNGHHEGQMERVRQEARAFAQRARLFRHDVDMPPLSSYERLVVHELFADDEEIRTESAGEGKLRHIVLKYQGSGPKAS
;
A
#
# COMPACT_ATOMS: atom_id res chain seq x y z
N MET A 1 -22.81 -18.09 11.55
CA MET A 1 -22.09 -17.56 10.39
C MET A 1 -20.79 -18.31 10.21
N GLU A 2 -20.57 -18.85 9.03
CA GLU A 2 -19.32 -19.54 8.76
C GLU A 2 -18.16 -18.53 8.69
N PRO A 3 -16.96 -18.92 9.14
CA PRO A 3 -15.80 -18.05 9.01
C PRO A 3 -15.50 -17.79 7.53
N LEU A 4 -15.06 -16.58 7.24
CA LEU A 4 -14.74 -16.18 5.88
C LEU A 4 -13.46 -16.88 5.40
N ASP A 5 -13.59 -17.66 4.32
CA ASP A 5 -12.44 -18.12 3.57
C ASP A 5 -12.14 -17.09 2.48
N LEU A 6 -11.24 -16.17 2.78
CA LEU A 6 -10.91 -15.06 1.90
C LEU A 6 -10.30 -15.52 0.58
N ARG A 7 -9.50 -16.59 0.61
CA ARG A 7 -8.92 -17.19 -0.58
C ARG A 7 -9.98 -17.70 -1.53
N ALA A 8 -10.92 -18.48 -1.00
CA ALA A 8 -12.05 -19.03 -1.78
C ALA A 8 -12.94 -17.90 -2.30
N PHE A 9 -13.25 -16.94 -1.45
CA PHE A 9 -14.08 -15.79 -1.83
C PHE A 9 -13.48 -15.02 -3.02
N VAL A 10 -12.20 -14.63 -2.94
CA VAL A 10 -11.54 -13.87 -3.99
C VAL A 10 -11.44 -14.68 -5.28
N SER A 11 -11.07 -15.95 -5.19
CA SER A 11 -10.97 -16.84 -6.34
C SER A 11 -12.30 -16.94 -7.08
N GLU A 12 -13.38 -17.21 -6.37
CA GLU A 12 -14.73 -17.30 -6.94
C GLU A 12 -15.21 -15.96 -7.50
N PHE A 13 -14.97 -14.88 -6.78
CA PHE A 13 -15.35 -13.53 -7.19
C PHE A 13 -14.71 -13.16 -8.55
N LEU A 14 -13.41 -13.39 -8.69
CA LEU A 14 -12.70 -13.09 -9.94
C LEU A 14 -13.13 -13.99 -11.09
N GLN A 15 -13.38 -15.26 -10.82
CA GLN A 15 -13.91 -16.19 -11.82
C GLN A 15 -15.28 -15.74 -12.34
N LYS A 16 -16.15 -15.30 -11.44
CA LYS A 16 -17.48 -14.79 -11.81
C LYS A 16 -17.42 -13.50 -12.64
N LEU A 17 -16.35 -12.72 -12.47
CA LEU A 17 -16.08 -11.55 -13.29
C LEU A 17 -15.47 -11.91 -14.66
N GLY A 18 -15.21 -13.19 -14.93
CA GLY A 18 -14.66 -13.66 -16.19
C GLY A 18 -13.14 -13.65 -16.29
N HIS A 19 -12.44 -13.62 -15.15
CA HIS A 19 -10.98 -13.64 -15.12
C HIS A 19 -10.42 -15.00 -14.75
N ASP A 20 -9.44 -15.47 -15.51
CA ASP A 20 -8.69 -16.68 -15.21
C ASP A 20 -7.62 -16.40 -14.17
N VAL A 21 -7.70 -17.12 -13.06
CA VAL A 21 -6.78 -16.98 -11.92
C VAL A 21 -5.97 -18.25 -11.78
N GLU A 22 -4.65 -18.13 -11.84
CA GLU A 22 -3.71 -19.25 -11.71
C GLU A 22 -3.51 -19.65 -10.25
N SER A 23 -3.37 -18.66 -9.36
CA SER A 23 -3.20 -18.91 -7.92
C SER A 23 -3.69 -17.73 -7.10
N VAL A 24 -4.11 -18.03 -5.88
CA VAL A 24 -4.51 -17.05 -4.88
C VAL A 24 -3.85 -17.41 -3.56
N GLU A 25 -3.09 -16.50 -2.99
CA GLU A 25 -2.43 -16.68 -1.69
C GLU A 25 -2.77 -15.53 -0.75
N VAL A 26 -3.06 -15.87 0.51
CA VAL A 26 -3.37 -14.87 1.53
C VAL A 26 -2.19 -14.75 2.48
N SER A 27 -1.70 -13.54 2.67
CA SER A 27 -0.66 -13.23 3.65
C SER A 27 -1.14 -12.17 4.62
N SER A 28 -0.72 -12.29 5.88
CA SER A 28 -1.02 -11.34 6.92
C SER A 28 0.25 -10.63 7.39
N GLY A 29 0.15 -9.33 7.58
CA GLY A 29 1.22 -8.48 8.07
C GLY A 29 0.58 -7.22 8.63
N HIS A 30 1.10 -6.05 8.32
CA HIS A 30 0.42 -4.79 8.65
C HIS A 30 -0.94 -4.70 7.97
N ARG A 31 -1.09 -5.41 6.88
CA ARG A 31 -2.33 -5.50 6.12
C ARG A 31 -2.46 -6.92 5.57
N THR A 32 -3.68 -7.42 5.55
CA THR A 32 -3.96 -8.68 4.87
C THR A 32 -3.94 -8.45 3.36
N VAL A 33 -3.10 -9.19 2.65
CA VAL A 33 -2.97 -9.09 1.19
C VAL A 33 -3.38 -10.42 0.57
N VAL A 34 -4.26 -10.35 -0.41
CA VAL A 34 -4.66 -11.49 -1.22
C VAL A 34 -3.91 -11.38 -2.54
N ALA A 35 -2.82 -12.11 -2.67
CA ALA A 35 -1.96 -12.09 -3.85
C ALA A 35 -2.52 -13.02 -4.91
N VAL A 36 -2.89 -12.45 -6.05
CA VAL A 36 -3.48 -13.15 -7.18
C VAL A 36 -2.47 -13.20 -8.33
N GLN A 37 -2.26 -14.39 -8.89
CA GLN A 37 -1.54 -14.54 -10.15
C GLN A 37 -2.56 -14.81 -11.23
N ALA A 38 -2.61 -13.93 -12.22
CA ALA A 38 -3.53 -14.01 -13.34
C ALA A 38 -2.78 -14.19 -14.64
N SER A 39 -3.37 -14.95 -15.57
CA SER A 39 -2.80 -15.14 -16.91
C SER A 39 -2.87 -13.87 -17.77
N ASP A 40 -3.88 -13.03 -17.54
CA ASP A 40 -4.00 -11.71 -18.17
C ASP A 40 -4.17 -10.63 -17.10
N PRO A 41 -3.05 -10.21 -16.49
CA PRO A 41 -3.12 -9.20 -15.43
C PRO A 41 -3.59 -7.82 -15.94
N SER A 42 -3.38 -7.50 -17.20
CA SER A 42 -3.76 -6.19 -17.75
C SER A 42 -5.27 -5.96 -17.72
N ALA A 43 -6.07 -7.00 -17.95
CA ALA A 43 -7.54 -6.92 -17.88
C ALA A 43 -8.01 -6.66 -16.46
N LEU A 44 -7.38 -7.28 -15.46
CA LEU A 44 -7.69 -7.08 -14.05
C LEU A 44 -7.24 -5.71 -13.54
N LEU A 45 -6.09 -5.25 -13.98
CA LEU A 45 -5.52 -3.97 -13.53
C LEU A 45 -6.25 -2.78 -14.15
N GLY A 46 -6.47 -2.80 -15.45
CA GLY A 46 -6.98 -1.67 -16.20
C GLY A 46 -5.99 -0.50 -16.29
N PRO A 47 -6.33 0.59 -16.98
CA PRO A 47 -5.47 1.76 -17.08
C PRO A 47 -5.11 2.33 -15.70
N GLY A 48 -3.82 2.42 -15.40
CA GLY A 48 -3.36 2.95 -14.11
C GLY A 48 -3.84 2.20 -12.87
N GLY A 49 -4.24 0.93 -13.01
CA GLY A 49 -4.77 0.12 -11.92
C GLY A 49 -6.22 0.42 -11.54
N GLU A 50 -6.94 1.14 -12.38
CA GLU A 50 -8.32 1.59 -12.11
C GLU A 50 -9.29 0.44 -11.90
N HIS A 51 -9.22 -0.60 -12.73
CA HIS A 51 -10.09 -1.78 -12.59
C HIS A 51 -9.83 -2.50 -11.27
N LEU A 52 -8.57 -2.66 -10.89
CA LEU A 52 -8.22 -3.30 -9.63
C LEU A 52 -8.72 -2.51 -8.42
N ARG A 53 -8.65 -1.18 -8.47
CA ARG A 53 -9.23 -0.34 -7.41
C ARG A 53 -10.73 -0.56 -7.28
N ALA A 54 -11.45 -0.64 -8.40
CA ALA A 54 -12.89 -0.91 -8.41
C ALA A 54 -13.20 -2.31 -7.87
N ILE A 55 -12.45 -3.31 -8.29
CA ILE A 55 -12.59 -4.71 -7.83
C ILE A 55 -12.39 -4.77 -6.31
N ASN A 56 -11.35 -4.14 -5.79
CA ASN A 56 -11.10 -4.05 -4.35
C ASN A 56 -12.25 -3.39 -3.61
N SER A 57 -12.77 -2.31 -4.14
CA SER A 57 -13.87 -1.57 -3.52
C SER A 57 -15.14 -2.43 -3.42
N ILE A 58 -15.50 -3.12 -4.49
CA ILE A 58 -16.67 -3.99 -4.52
C ILE A 58 -16.48 -5.20 -3.60
N ALA A 59 -15.34 -5.87 -3.69
CA ALA A 59 -15.04 -7.05 -2.88
C ALA A 59 -15.10 -6.73 -1.38
N ARG A 60 -14.52 -5.63 -0.96
CA ARG A 60 -14.55 -5.20 0.44
C ARG A 60 -15.96 -4.90 0.92
N ARG A 61 -16.78 -4.23 0.12
CA ARG A 61 -18.19 -3.97 0.47
C ARG A 61 -19.02 -5.24 0.61
N MET A 62 -18.77 -6.21 -0.24
CA MET A 62 -19.45 -7.51 -0.15
C MET A 62 -19.09 -8.22 1.15
N VAL A 63 -17.79 -8.24 1.50
CA VAL A 63 -17.31 -8.87 2.74
C VAL A 63 -17.79 -8.11 3.98
N GLU A 64 -17.73 -6.80 3.95
CA GLU A 64 -18.21 -5.94 5.04
C GLU A 64 -19.68 -6.22 5.36
N LYS A 65 -20.51 -6.32 4.32
CA LYS A 65 -21.94 -6.60 4.47
C LYS A 65 -22.23 -7.96 5.09
N SER A 66 -21.44 -8.98 4.75
CA SER A 66 -21.67 -10.34 5.21
C SER A 66 -20.91 -10.73 6.48
N HIS A 67 -19.72 -10.17 6.72
CA HIS A 67 -18.79 -10.57 7.78
C HIS A 67 -18.27 -9.42 8.64
N GLY A 68 -18.69 -8.19 8.36
CA GLY A 68 -18.31 -7.02 9.15
C GLY A 68 -17.05 -6.30 8.64
N GLU A 69 -16.82 -5.13 9.22
CA GLU A 69 -15.76 -4.21 8.81
C GLU A 69 -14.35 -4.81 8.97
N ASP A 70 -14.11 -5.51 10.08
CA ASP A 70 -12.80 -6.11 10.34
C ASP A 70 -12.42 -7.15 9.28
N ALA A 71 -13.39 -7.95 8.84
CA ALA A 71 -13.18 -8.95 7.80
C ALA A 71 -12.89 -8.32 6.43
N ALA A 72 -13.34 -7.08 6.22
CA ALA A 72 -13.14 -6.34 4.97
C ALA A 72 -11.79 -5.62 4.90
N ALA A 73 -10.94 -5.74 5.92
CA ALA A 73 -9.63 -5.10 5.97
C ALA A 73 -8.57 -5.91 5.20
N PHE A 74 -8.76 -6.04 3.91
CA PHE A 74 -7.83 -6.74 3.00
C PHE A 74 -7.61 -5.98 1.72
N LEU A 75 -6.55 -6.33 1.00
CA LEU A 75 -6.23 -5.80 -0.32
C LEU A 75 -6.00 -6.96 -1.30
N ILE A 76 -6.69 -6.93 -2.42
CA ILE A 76 -6.39 -7.83 -3.54
C ILE A 76 -5.26 -7.20 -4.37
N ASP A 77 -4.17 -7.92 -4.53
CA ASP A 77 -3.04 -7.53 -5.37
C ASP A 77 -2.91 -8.49 -6.53
N VAL A 78 -2.60 -7.98 -7.70
CA VAL A 78 -2.50 -8.77 -8.94
C VAL A 78 -1.07 -8.71 -9.46
N ASN A 79 -0.44 -9.86 -9.58
CA ASN A 79 0.90 -10.03 -10.16
C ASN A 79 1.95 -9.06 -9.58
N GLY A 80 1.85 -8.79 -8.28
CA GLY A 80 2.80 -7.92 -7.58
C GLY A 80 2.67 -6.43 -7.89
N HIS A 81 1.58 -5.99 -8.50
CA HIS A 81 1.38 -4.58 -8.87
C HIS A 81 1.47 -3.63 -7.66
N HIS A 82 0.81 -4.00 -6.57
CA HIS A 82 0.83 -3.19 -5.33
C HIS A 82 2.24 -3.11 -4.73
N GLU A 83 2.92 -4.24 -4.63
CA GLU A 83 4.30 -4.27 -4.09
C GLU A 83 5.25 -3.46 -4.99
N GLY A 84 5.07 -3.52 -6.31
CA GLY A 84 5.82 -2.70 -7.25
C GLY A 84 5.59 -1.20 -7.04
N GLN A 85 4.35 -0.81 -6.74
CA GLN A 85 4.03 0.58 -6.39
C GLN A 85 4.69 1.00 -5.07
N MET A 86 4.64 0.13 -4.06
CA MET A 86 5.27 0.42 -2.76
C MET A 86 6.78 0.53 -2.89
N GLU A 87 7.40 -0.30 -3.71
CA GLU A 87 8.84 -0.19 -3.98
C GLU A 87 9.20 1.13 -4.67
N ARG A 88 8.38 1.60 -5.58
CA ARG A 88 8.55 2.94 -6.18
C ARG A 88 8.47 4.05 -5.14
N VAL A 89 7.51 3.95 -4.22
CA VAL A 89 7.37 4.92 -3.12
C VAL A 89 8.63 4.91 -2.24
N ARG A 90 9.16 3.73 -1.92
CA ARG A 90 10.40 3.61 -1.14
C ARG A 90 11.59 4.24 -1.84
N GLN A 91 11.76 3.97 -3.14
CA GLN A 91 12.85 4.54 -3.94
C GLN A 91 12.75 6.06 -4.02
N GLU A 92 11.55 6.58 -4.25
CA GLU A 92 11.29 8.02 -4.27
C GLU A 92 11.61 8.65 -2.91
N ALA A 93 11.16 8.02 -1.82
CA ALA A 93 11.45 8.50 -0.48
C ALA A 93 12.95 8.51 -0.17
N ARG A 94 13.69 7.50 -0.61
CA ARG A 94 15.17 7.47 -0.46
C ARG A 94 15.83 8.62 -1.22
N ALA A 95 15.34 8.94 -2.42
CA ALA A 95 15.86 10.05 -3.20
C ALA A 95 15.62 11.40 -2.51
N PHE A 96 14.42 11.61 -1.98
CA PHE A 96 14.12 12.84 -1.21
C PHE A 96 14.93 12.91 0.09
N ALA A 97 15.11 11.78 0.78
CA ALA A 97 15.94 11.72 2.00
C ALA A 97 17.40 12.07 1.69
N GLN A 98 17.92 11.60 0.58
CA GLN A 98 19.28 11.93 0.15
C GLN A 98 19.44 13.43 -0.08
N ARG A 99 18.42 14.09 -0.65
CA ARG A 99 18.41 15.56 -0.80
C ARG A 99 18.39 16.26 0.55
N ALA A 100 17.58 15.78 1.48
CA ALA A 100 17.53 16.33 2.84
C ALA A 100 18.89 16.23 3.53
N ARG A 101 19.59 15.11 3.39
CA ARG A 101 20.93 14.92 3.95
C ARG A 101 21.96 15.84 3.28
N LEU A 102 21.92 15.92 1.95
CA LEU A 102 22.88 16.71 1.17
C LEU A 102 22.79 18.21 1.48
N PHE A 103 21.56 18.71 1.53
CA PHE A 103 21.32 20.15 1.75
C PHE A 103 21.07 20.50 3.22
N ARG A 104 21.00 19.50 4.09
CA ARG A 104 20.80 19.65 5.55
C ARG A 104 19.56 20.47 5.90
N HIS A 105 18.47 20.18 5.22
CA HIS A 105 17.17 20.79 5.53
C HIS A 105 16.02 19.82 5.28
N ASP A 106 14.85 20.18 5.80
CA ASP A 106 13.64 19.39 5.64
C ASP A 106 13.19 19.41 4.17
N VAL A 107 12.62 18.28 3.74
CA VAL A 107 12.12 18.12 2.36
C VAL A 107 10.71 17.55 2.41
N ASP A 108 9.79 18.17 1.68
CA ASP A 108 8.42 17.67 1.52
C ASP A 108 8.36 16.69 0.36
N MET A 109 7.72 15.56 0.60
CA MET A 109 7.39 14.61 -0.47
C MET A 109 6.07 15.01 -1.14
N PRO A 110 5.80 14.51 -2.36
CA PRO A 110 4.47 14.66 -2.96
C PRO A 110 3.37 14.00 -2.11
N PRO A 111 2.09 14.33 -2.33
CA PRO A 111 0.98 13.69 -1.63
C PRO A 111 1.00 12.17 -1.74
N LEU A 112 0.72 11.51 -0.63
CA LEU A 112 0.73 10.07 -0.50
C LEU A 112 -0.53 9.58 0.22
N SER A 113 -1.00 8.39 -0.12
CA SER A 113 -2.08 7.74 0.60
C SER A 113 -1.65 7.38 2.03
N SER A 114 -2.61 7.06 2.88
CA SER A 114 -2.32 6.64 4.27
C SER A 114 -1.37 5.45 4.33
N TYR A 115 -1.57 4.46 3.47
CA TYR A 115 -0.72 3.27 3.42
C TYR A 115 0.69 3.60 2.91
N GLU A 116 0.79 4.42 1.87
CA GLU A 116 2.09 4.88 1.36
C GLU A 116 2.87 5.66 2.42
N ARG A 117 2.19 6.50 3.19
CA ARG A 117 2.83 7.23 4.30
C ARG A 117 3.34 6.25 5.37
N LEU A 118 2.57 5.21 5.68
CA LEU A 118 3.02 4.16 6.61
C LEU A 118 4.32 3.49 6.10
N VAL A 119 4.36 3.15 4.82
CA VAL A 119 5.54 2.54 4.19
C VAL A 119 6.77 3.45 4.34
N VAL A 120 6.61 4.75 4.13
CA VAL A 120 7.71 5.71 4.30
C VAL A 120 8.13 5.85 5.75
N HIS A 121 7.19 5.90 6.69
CA HIS A 121 7.51 5.93 8.13
C HIS A 121 8.33 4.70 8.54
N GLU A 122 7.96 3.52 8.08
CA GLU A 122 8.69 2.29 8.37
C GLU A 122 10.09 2.29 7.75
N LEU A 123 10.22 2.83 6.55
CA LEU A 123 11.50 2.89 5.85
C LEU A 123 12.56 3.67 6.65
N PHE A 124 12.15 4.71 7.35
CA PHE A 124 13.04 5.59 8.13
C PHE A 124 12.92 5.43 9.65
N ALA A 125 12.22 4.38 10.12
CA ALA A 125 11.99 4.18 11.55
C ALA A 125 13.29 4.12 12.37
N ASP A 126 14.34 3.52 11.82
CA ASP A 126 15.64 3.37 12.47
C ASP A 126 16.70 4.32 11.90
N ASP A 127 16.34 5.29 11.10
CA ASP A 127 17.27 6.25 10.51
C ASP A 127 17.61 7.34 11.53
N GLU A 128 18.90 7.55 11.77
CA GLU A 128 19.36 8.52 12.76
C GLU A 128 19.33 9.96 12.25
N GLU A 129 19.40 10.14 10.94
CA GLU A 129 19.46 11.47 10.32
C GLU A 129 18.13 11.99 9.84
N ILE A 130 17.19 11.10 9.54
CA ILE A 130 15.90 11.44 8.96
C ILE A 130 14.77 11.01 9.89
N ARG A 131 13.92 11.95 10.23
CA ARG A 131 12.67 11.73 10.92
C ARG A 131 11.52 12.02 9.97
N THR A 132 10.46 11.24 10.02
CA THR A 132 9.30 11.41 9.16
C THR A 132 8.11 11.97 9.94
N GLU A 133 7.42 12.95 9.34
CA GLU A 133 6.18 13.50 9.89
C GLU A 133 5.14 13.59 8.77
N SER A 134 3.89 13.24 9.07
CA SER A 134 2.78 13.48 8.16
C SER A 134 2.27 14.90 8.33
N ALA A 135 2.03 15.60 7.23
CA ALA A 135 1.54 16.97 7.22
C ALA A 135 0.46 17.16 6.13
N GLY A 136 -0.32 18.20 6.26
CA GLY A 136 -1.40 18.50 5.32
C GLY A 136 -2.69 17.74 5.63
N GLU A 137 -3.71 17.95 4.81
CA GLU A 137 -5.05 17.37 4.99
C GLU A 137 -5.58 16.79 3.69
N GLY A 138 -6.38 15.74 3.80
CA GLY A 138 -7.09 15.14 2.68
C GLY A 138 -6.15 14.64 1.59
N LYS A 139 -6.43 15.01 0.36
CA LYS A 139 -5.65 14.58 -0.82
C LYS A 139 -4.26 15.20 -0.91
N LEU A 140 -3.99 16.24 -0.13
CA LEU A 140 -2.68 16.91 -0.09
C LEU A 140 -1.80 16.40 1.04
N ARG A 141 -2.30 15.47 1.85
CA ARG A 141 -1.53 14.94 2.97
C ARG A 141 -0.31 14.18 2.46
N HIS A 142 0.85 14.48 3.04
CA HIS A 142 2.14 14.01 2.57
C HIS A 142 3.09 13.78 3.75
N ILE A 143 4.29 13.30 3.44
CA ILE A 143 5.38 13.14 4.41
C ILE A 143 6.35 14.30 4.27
N VAL A 144 6.75 14.85 5.39
CA VAL A 144 7.90 15.75 5.50
C VAL A 144 9.07 14.93 6.06
N LEU A 145 10.17 14.91 5.33
CA LEU A 145 11.40 14.28 5.77
C LEU A 145 12.21 15.33 6.54
N LYS A 146 12.25 15.19 7.86
CA LYS A 146 12.93 16.12 8.77
C LYS A 146 14.39 15.73 8.91
N TYR A 147 15.28 16.63 8.54
CA TYR A 147 16.71 16.43 8.72
C TYR A 147 17.11 16.75 10.17
N GLN A 148 17.76 15.81 10.84
CA GLN A 148 18.16 15.96 12.24
C GLN A 148 19.66 16.01 12.46
N GLY A 149 20.44 15.97 11.37
CA GLY A 149 21.88 15.92 11.46
C GLY A 149 22.43 14.55 11.85
N SER A 150 23.73 14.38 11.76
CA SER A 150 24.45 13.19 12.20
C SER A 150 24.96 13.40 13.61
N GLY A 151 24.76 12.40 14.46
CA GLY A 151 25.25 12.39 15.85
C GLY A 151 24.11 12.38 16.87
N PRO A 152 24.46 12.30 18.17
CA PRO A 152 23.45 12.25 19.22
C PRO A 152 22.63 13.55 19.20
N LYS A 153 21.30 13.39 19.30
CA LYS A 153 20.40 14.54 19.38
C LYS A 153 20.75 15.39 20.59
N ALA A 154 20.89 16.69 20.36
CA ALA A 154 20.85 17.64 21.43
C ALA A 154 19.46 17.54 22.10
N SER A 155 19.45 17.16 23.36
CA SER A 155 18.24 17.07 24.16
C SER A 155 17.65 18.45 24.46
#